data_de11d0e976cc3b13d1b5a813ecc5632f
#
_entry.id   de11d0e976cc3b13d1b5a813ecc5632f
#
_cell.length_a   1.000
_cell.length_b   1.000
_cell.length_c   1.000
_cell.angle_alpha   90.00
_cell.angle_beta   90.00
_cell.angle_gamma   90.00
#
_symmetry.space_group_name_H-M   'P 1'
#
loop_
_entity.id
_entity.type
_entity.pdbx_description
1 polymer ?
#
loop_
_entity_poly.entity_id
_entity_poly.type
_entity_poly.pdbx_seq_one_letter_code
_entity_poly.pdbx_strand_id
1 'polypeptide(L)'
;MRLSRIICVAVCAALVGLPFGPTEAAAAPAGYPISGIDVSAFQGAIDWAAVAAGGAQFAYIRASEQEGIPDAYFAANYQGAKTNGLYAGAYHRARPDVSGGRAQADYLIDHAGYVEDGRTLPPMLDIEWPRANWTGLNACYNLTPAQVSAWIRDFVVEVSARTGRLAMVYTNPNWWNPCTGNDTSFGQYPLFNSGYVPSPPPPPAGWATWTLWQYANAGSLPGDQDVFNGDYAALARLAGGTPFGLRAHANGRYVTAESGGASPLIASRDAMSTWERYDPVDAGGGTTALRSHANGRYVSAENGGASPLIANRPTIGPWEKFTVVVNADGSVSLRAAANGRYVSAEGGGASALIANRTAIGSWESFDEVLPAATISLQAAVNGMFVSAENAGAAPLQADRAAVGTWEQFDQVDAGGGYLALRARVNGRYVTAENAGGSALIANRASVGPWEKFRAVVNVDQSVSLLALANGRYVVAGTAALIASATAIGTPAQFRRTVL
;
A
#
# COMPACT_ATOMS: atom_id res chain seq x y z
N MET A 1 83.95 -32.52 33.32
CA MET A 1 83.13 -31.33 33.31
C MET A 1 82.73 -31.08 31.88
N ARG A 2 81.51 -31.44 31.45
CA ARG A 2 80.94 -31.11 30.14
C ARG A 2 79.71 -30.28 30.38
N LEU A 3 79.75 -28.98 29.84
CA LEU A 3 78.62 -28.11 29.86
C LEU A 3 77.70 -28.47 28.65
N SER A 4 76.48 -28.86 28.95
CA SER A 4 75.40 -28.96 27.96
C SER A 4 74.76 -27.59 27.69
N ARG A 5 74.81 -27.14 26.47
CA ARG A 5 74.08 -25.92 26.01
C ARG A 5 72.64 -26.32 25.64
N ILE A 6 71.66 -25.73 26.31
CA ILE A 6 70.25 -25.82 25.95
C ILE A 6 69.99 -24.81 24.84
N ILE A 7 69.55 -25.26 23.64
CA ILE A 7 69.08 -24.41 22.56
C ILE A 7 67.57 -24.23 22.74
N CYS A 8 67.15 -23.03 23.07
CA CYS A 8 65.73 -22.66 22.98
C CYS A 8 65.37 -22.37 21.49
N VAL A 9 64.56 -23.22 20.91
CA VAL A 9 63.96 -22.95 19.59
C VAL A 9 62.67 -22.13 19.85
N ALA A 10 62.68 -20.83 19.44
CA ALA A 10 61.51 -20.02 19.41
C ALA A 10 60.70 -20.36 18.14
N VAL A 11 59.53 -20.97 18.35
CA VAL A 11 58.53 -21.17 17.29
C VAL A 11 57.76 -19.86 17.09
N CYS A 12 58.08 -19.12 16.06
CA CYS A 12 57.23 -18.02 15.57
C CYS A 12 56.04 -18.62 14.85
N ALA A 13 54.87 -18.66 15.52
CA ALA A 13 53.59 -18.89 14.84
C ALA A 13 53.25 -17.68 13.98
N ALA A 14 53.43 -17.78 12.66
CA ALA A 14 52.90 -16.83 11.71
C ALA A 14 51.37 -16.99 11.68
N LEU A 15 50.65 -16.04 12.24
CA LEU A 15 49.21 -15.85 12.01
C LEU A 15 49.05 -15.42 10.55
N VAL A 16 48.73 -16.40 9.70
CA VAL A 16 48.25 -16.11 8.33
C VAL A 16 46.85 -15.49 8.51
N GLY A 17 46.77 -14.15 8.40
CA GLY A 17 45.51 -13.46 8.25
C GLY A 17 44.86 -13.94 6.96
N LEU A 18 43.79 -14.71 7.10
CA LEU A 18 42.89 -14.98 5.96
C LEU A 18 42.31 -13.64 5.52
N PRO A 19 42.40 -13.30 4.22
CA PRO A 19 41.68 -12.12 3.73
C PRO A 19 40.19 -12.37 3.96
N PHE A 20 39.54 -11.46 4.68
CA PHE A 20 38.09 -11.35 4.62
C PHE A 20 37.78 -11.01 3.16
N GLY A 21 37.35 -12.01 2.40
CA GLY A 21 36.74 -11.78 1.08
C GLY A 21 35.52 -10.89 1.28
N PRO A 22 35.12 -10.14 0.24
CA PRO A 22 33.88 -9.37 0.30
C PRO A 22 32.77 -10.35 0.69
N THR A 23 32.06 -10.06 1.78
CA THR A 23 30.85 -10.78 2.13
C THR A 23 29.94 -10.73 0.91
N GLU A 24 29.65 -11.88 0.30
CA GLU A 24 28.66 -11.95 -0.77
C GLU A 24 27.38 -11.26 -0.27
N ALA A 25 26.90 -10.30 -1.06
CA ALA A 25 25.64 -9.62 -0.76
C ALA A 25 24.54 -10.69 -0.66
N ALA A 26 23.81 -10.70 0.46
CA ALA A 26 22.76 -11.67 0.67
C ALA A 26 21.72 -11.52 -0.46
N ALA A 27 21.56 -12.57 -1.26
CA ALA A 27 20.51 -12.60 -2.27
C ALA A 27 19.14 -12.69 -1.61
N ALA A 28 18.13 -12.08 -2.20
CA ALA A 28 16.76 -12.17 -1.72
C ALA A 28 16.32 -13.65 -1.63
N PRO A 29 15.68 -14.06 -0.53
CA PRO A 29 15.21 -15.43 -0.36
C PRO A 29 14.24 -15.84 -1.48
N ALA A 30 14.40 -17.06 -2.00
CA ALA A 30 13.54 -17.58 -3.06
C ALA A 30 12.08 -17.69 -2.58
N GLY A 31 11.13 -17.40 -3.48
CA GLY A 31 9.69 -17.48 -3.19
C GLY A 31 9.05 -16.17 -2.72
N TYR A 32 9.84 -15.10 -2.51
CA TYR A 32 9.33 -13.78 -2.15
C TYR A 32 9.65 -12.77 -3.26
N PRO A 33 8.68 -12.49 -4.15
CA PRO A 33 8.93 -11.67 -5.35
C PRO A 33 9.06 -10.18 -5.04
N ILE A 34 8.70 -9.75 -3.83
CA ILE A 34 8.70 -8.34 -3.43
C ILE A 34 9.77 -8.13 -2.38
N SER A 35 10.80 -7.39 -2.75
CA SER A 35 11.90 -6.99 -1.88
C SER A 35 11.84 -5.51 -1.53
N GLY A 36 12.44 -5.17 -0.39
CA GLY A 36 12.55 -3.81 0.12
C GLY A 36 13.74 -3.66 1.02
N ILE A 37 13.81 -2.53 1.66
CA ILE A 37 14.88 -2.18 2.63
C ILE A 37 14.28 -1.40 3.79
N ASP A 38 14.94 -1.47 4.95
CA ASP A 38 14.76 -0.45 5.97
C ASP A 38 16.08 0.29 6.25
N VAL A 39 15.95 1.60 6.51
CA VAL A 39 17.07 2.54 6.59
C VAL A 39 16.86 3.58 7.67
N SER A 40 17.96 4.18 8.09
CA SER A 40 17.98 5.27 9.05
C SER A 40 19.10 6.28 8.74
N ALA A 41 19.39 7.18 9.66
CA ALA A 41 20.54 8.10 9.56
C ALA A 41 21.88 7.36 9.41
N PHE A 42 21.98 6.09 9.73
CA PHE A 42 23.20 5.30 9.53
C PHE A 42 23.61 5.18 8.07
N GLN A 43 22.66 5.18 7.14
CA GLN A 43 22.91 5.12 5.70
C GLN A 43 23.17 6.51 5.09
N GLY A 44 22.85 7.59 5.82
CA GLY A 44 22.99 8.95 5.32
C GLY A 44 22.07 9.26 4.14
N ALA A 45 22.56 10.03 3.19
CA ALA A 45 21.86 10.32 1.94
C ALA A 45 21.93 9.13 0.99
N ILE A 46 20.79 8.71 0.44
CA ILE A 46 20.64 7.51 -0.39
C ILE A 46 20.28 7.91 -1.82
N ASP A 47 20.88 7.23 -2.80
CA ASP A 47 20.43 7.29 -4.20
C ASP A 47 19.22 6.37 -4.41
N TRP A 48 18.04 6.95 -4.27
CA TRP A 48 16.77 6.22 -4.38
C TRP A 48 16.45 5.77 -5.81
N ALA A 49 17.02 6.41 -6.81
CA ALA A 49 16.90 5.93 -8.20
C ALA A 49 17.67 4.62 -8.38
N ALA A 50 18.87 4.53 -7.80
CA ALA A 50 19.64 3.28 -7.79
C ALA A 50 18.94 2.18 -6.97
N VAL A 51 18.33 2.50 -5.84
CA VAL A 51 17.54 1.55 -5.02
C VAL A 51 16.36 0.99 -5.80
N ALA A 52 15.58 1.84 -6.47
CA ALA A 52 14.48 1.41 -7.32
C ALA A 52 14.93 0.56 -8.51
N ALA A 53 16.02 0.97 -9.18
CA ALA A 53 16.63 0.22 -10.28
C ALA A 53 17.19 -1.14 -9.83
N GLY A 54 17.65 -1.22 -8.57
CA GLY A 54 18.11 -2.45 -7.91
C GLY A 54 17.00 -3.42 -7.53
N GLY A 55 15.73 -3.04 -7.76
CA GLY A 55 14.56 -3.91 -7.63
C GLY A 55 13.77 -3.77 -6.34
N ALA A 56 14.11 -2.84 -5.44
CA ALA A 56 13.29 -2.57 -4.25
C ALA A 56 11.91 -2.01 -4.64
N GLN A 57 10.86 -2.51 -4.00
CA GLN A 57 9.48 -2.06 -4.20
C GLN A 57 8.95 -1.29 -3.00
N PHE A 58 9.53 -1.46 -1.82
CA PHE A 58 9.16 -0.73 -0.61
C PHE A 58 10.38 -0.34 0.21
N ALA A 59 10.19 0.63 1.09
CA ALA A 59 11.18 0.99 2.09
C ALA A 59 10.51 1.44 3.38
N TYR A 60 11.08 1.07 4.53
CA TYR A 60 10.80 1.71 5.80
C TYR A 60 11.96 2.63 6.18
N ILE A 61 11.64 3.88 6.53
CA ILE A 61 12.62 4.92 6.84
C ILE A 61 12.41 5.39 8.29
N ARG A 62 13.47 5.38 9.11
CA ARG A 62 13.36 5.86 10.47
C ARG A 62 13.00 7.33 10.50
N ALA A 63 11.87 7.65 11.12
CA ALA A 63 11.45 9.02 11.34
C ALA A 63 12.00 9.55 12.67
N SER A 64 12.03 8.70 13.70
CA SER A 64 12.40 9.13 15.05
C SER A 64 12.87 7.96 15.93
N GLU A 65 13.57 8.32 17.00
CA GLU A 65 13.99 7.44 18.09
C GLU A 65 13.62 8.13 19.40
N GLN A 66 12.80 7.54 20.23
CA GLN A 66 12.16 8.19 21.39
C GLN A 66 11.44 9.50 21.06
N GLU A 67 10.72 10.07 22.04
CA GLU A 67 10.10 11.37 21.90
C GLU A 67 11.17 12.47 21.81
N GLY A 68 11.04 13.38 20.83
CA GLY A 68 11.91 14.52 20.66
C GLY A 68 13.23 14.28 19.89
N ILE A 69 13.52 13.07 19.42
CA ILE A 69 14.71 12.76 18.64
C ILE A 69 14.33 12.39 17.20
N PRO A 70 14.35 13.35 16.26
CA PRO A 70 14.10 13.09 14.85
C PRO A 70 15.31 12.44 14.18
N ASP A 71 15.08 11.65 13.13
CA ASP A 71 16.14 11.19 12.24
C ASP A 71 16.50 12.27 11.22
N ALA A 72 17.76 12.67 11.18
CA ALA A 72 18.22 13.82 10.39
C ALA A 72 18.06 13.61 8.86
N TYR A 73 17.99 12.37 8.39
CA TYR A 73 17.84 12.04 6.96
C TYR A 73 16.43 11.62 6.57
N PHE A 74 15.50 11.54 7.53
CA PHE A 74 14.15 11.05 7.29
C PHE A 74 13.46 11.75 6.12
N ALA A 75 13.33 13.06 6.17
CA ALA A 75 12.56 13.82 5.18
C ALA A 75 13.09 13.61 3.75
N ALA A 76 14.42 13.67 3.58
CA ALA A 76 15.06 13.49 2.28
C ALA A 76 14.92 12.06 1.76
N ASN A 77 15.15 11.05 2.62
CA ASN A 77 15.06 9.65 2.24
C ASN A 77 13.61 9.22 1.99
N TYR A 78 12.66 9.66 2.82
CA TYR A 78 11.24 9.34 2.65
C TYR A 78 10.67 9.91 1.34
N GLN A 79 10.97 11.19 1.07
CA GLN A 79 10.58 11.82 -0.19
C GLN A 79 11.29 11.18 -1.39
N GLY A 80 12.56 10.85 -1.25
CA GLY A 80 13.34 10.17 -2.29
C GLY A 80 12.77 8.80 -2.65
N ALA A 81 12.40 7.97 -1.65
CA ALA A 81 11.76 6.68 -1.87
C ALA A 81 10.43 6.84 -2.63
N LYS A 82 9.57 7.75 -2.19
CA LYS A 82 8.27 8.00 -2.83
C LYS A 82 8.41 8.52 -4.26
N THR A 83 9.31 9.47 -4.50
CA THR A 83 9.56 10.05 -5.83
C THR A 83 10.05 8.99 -6.82
N ASN A 84 10.80 8.00 -6.35
CA ASN A 84 11.31 6.91 -7.17
C ASN A 84 10.38 5.67 -7.20
N GLY A 85 9.13 5.83 -6.79
CA GLY A 85 8.10 4.84 -7.01
C GLY A 85 7.99 3.74 -5.95
N LEU A 86 8.73 3.80 -4.85
CA LEU A 86 8.60 2.83 -3.78
C LEU A 86 7.37 3.10 -2.91
N TYR A 87 6.82 2.04 -2.33
CA TYR A 87 5.95 2.16 -1.16
C TYR A 87 6.82 2.55 0.04
N ALA A 88 6.50 3.64 0.72
CA ALA A 88 7.33 4.13 1.81
C ALA A 88 6.58 4.16 3.14
N GLY A 89 7.21 3.68 4.20
CA GLY A 89 6.73 3.75 5.58
C GLY A 89 7.69 4.50 6.49
N ALA A 90 7.16 5.18 7.49
CA ALA A 90 7.94 5.77 8.55
C ALA A 90 7.99 4.83 9.75
N TYR A 91 9.16 4.69 10.41
CA TYR A 91 9.25 3.94 11.65
C TYR A 91 9.82 4.73 12.81
N HIS A 92 9.44 4.32 14.01
CA HIS A 92 9.87 4.88 15.28
C HIS A 92 10.61 3.82 16.09
N ARG A 93 11.85 4.11 16.46
CA ARG A 93 12.61 3.28 17.41
C ARG A 93 12.15 3.59 18.83
N ALA A 94 11.52 2.60 19.46
CA ALA A 94 10.92 2.74 20.78
C ALA A 94 11.93 2.93 21.92
N ARG A 95 11.56 3.74 22.89
CA ARG A 95 12.24 3.93 24.19
C ARG A 95 11.20 3.90 25.31
N PRO A 96 10.70 2.68 25.67
CA PRO A 96 9.67 2.56 26.71
C PRO A 96 10.10 3.07 28.09
N ASP A 97 11.40 3.15 28.33
CA ASP A 97 12.01 3.67 29.54
C ASP A 97 12.04 5.21 29.62
N VAL A 98 11.74 5.92 28.52
CA VAL A 98 11.84 7.38 28.44
C VAL A 98 10.49 8.06 28.55
N SER A 99 9.51 7.65 27.76
CA SER A 99 8.16 8.22 27.76
C SER A 99 7.09 7.19 27.37
N GLY A 100 5.81 7.54 27.53
CA GLY A 100 4.67 6.65 27.25
C GLY A 100 4.51 6.33 25.78
N GLY A 101 3.88 5.17 25.50
CA GLY A 101 3.64 4.69 24.12
C GLY A 101 2.84 5.69 23.29
N ARG A 102 1.79 6.28 23.85
CA ARG A 102 0.97 7.31 23.18
C ARG A 102 1.81 8.52 22.76
N ALA A 103 2.62 9.07 23.67
CA ALA A 103 3.44 10.26 23.37
C ALA A 103 4.46 9.99 22.24
N GLN A 104 5.05 8.78 22.22
CA GLN A 104 5.98 8.40 21.15
C GLN A 104 5.25 8.15 19.81
N ALA A 105 4.03 7.63 19.83
CA ALA A 105 3.19 7.51 18.63
C ALA A 105 2.79 8.88 18.07
N ASP A 106 2.35 9.80 18.92
CA ASP A 106 2.03 11.18 18.54
C ASP A 106 3.24 11.84 17.88
N TYR A 107 4.41 11.71 18.50
CA TYR A 107 5.66 12.28 17.97
C TYR A 107 6.01 11.68 16.60
N LEU A 108 5.89 10.36 16.42
CA LEU A 108 6.10 9.71 15.12
C LEU A 108 5.18 10.31 14.04
N ILE A 109 3.89 10.37 14.31
CA ILE A 109 2.89 10.78 13.31
C ILE A 109 3.05 12.25 12.94
N ASP A 110 3.24 13.12 13.92
CA ASP A 110 3.44 14.54 13.71
C ASP A 110 4.73 14.83 12.92
N HIS A 111 5.81 14.12 13.24
CA HIS A 111 7.10 14.31 12.57
C HIS A 111 7.14 13.68 11.18
N ALA A 112 6.53 12.50 10.99
CA ALA A 112 6.50 11.82 9.70
C ALA A 112 5.56 12.47 8.69
N GLY A 113 4.57 13.25 9.13
CA GLY A 113 3.57 13.86 8.25
C GLY A 113 2.79 12.78 7.48
N TYR A 114 2.22 11.81 8.20
CA TYR A 114 1.51 10.68 7.59
C TYR A 114 0.41 11.17 6.65
N VAL A 115 0.42 10.65 5.41
CA VAL A 115 -0.63 10.88 4.41
C VAL A 115 -1.06 9.55 3.81
N GLU A 116 -2.34 9.37 3.60
CA GLU A 116 -2.88 8.18 2.94
C GLU A 116 -3.07 8.48 1.45
N ASP A 117 -2.08 8.10 0.67
CA ASP A 117 -2.00 8.32 -0.77
C ASP A 117 -1.89 7.00 -1.56
N GLY A 118 -2.26 5.88 -0.93
CA GLY A 118 -2.17 4.55 -1.52
C GLY A 118 -0.75 4.01 -1.71
N ARG A 119 0.28 4.75 -1.26
CA ARG A 119 1.69 4.39 -1.35
C ARG A 119 2.44 4.59 -0.04
N THR A 120 1.74 5.06 0.99
CA THR A 120 2.25 5.19 2.35
C THR A 120 1.94 3.93 3.15
N LEU A 121 2.98 3.19 3.54
CA LEU A 121 2.85 2.04 4.41
C LEU A 121 2.44 2.48 5.82
N PRO A 122 1.80 1.60 6.61
CA PRO A 122 1.43 1.92 7.98
C PRO A 122 2.62 2.43 8.80
N PRO A 123 2.43 3.41 9.69
CA PRO A 123 3.47 3.80 10.62
C PRO A 123 3.93 2.59 11.44
N MET A 124 5.25 2.44 11.64
CA MET A 124 5.82 1.25 12.27
C MET A 124 6.40 1.56 13.64
N LEU A 125 6.05 0.72 14.59
CA LEU A 125 6.71 0.59 15.88
C LEU A 125 7.88 -0.38 15.74
N ASP A 126 9.11 0.08 15.95
CA ASP A 126 10.30 -0.75 16.13
C ASP A 126 10.53 -0.95 17.64
N ILE A 127 10.20 -2.14 18.13
CA ILE A 127 10.34 -2.53 19.53
C ILE A 127 11.14 -3.83 19.67
N GLU A 128 12.36 -3.69 20.17
CA GLU A 128 13.34 -4.77 20.31
C GLU A 128 14.34 -4.44 21.43
N TRP A 129 15.47 -5.16 21.51
CA TRP A 129 16.49 -4.92 22.54
C TRP A 129 16.96 -3.47 22.60
N PRO A 130 17.23 -2.94 23.83
CA PRO A 130 17.94 -1.67 23.98
C PRO A 130 19.27 -1.71 23.24
N ARG A 131 19.70 -0.56 22.70
CA ARG A 131 21.04 -0.47 22.12
C ARG A 131 22.11 -0.65 23.20
N ALA A 132 23.26 -1.21 22.84
CA ALA A 132 24.34 -1.50 23.77
C ALA A 132 24.88 -0.25 24.51
N ASN A 133 24.73 0.94 23.91
CA ASN A 133 25.12 2.21 24.53
C ASN A 133 24.04 2.83 25.45
N TRP A 134 22.86 2.22 25.56
CA TRP A 134 21.83 2.61 26.52
C TRP A 134 22.03 1.87 27.82
N THR A 135 22.88 2.45 28.67
CA THR A 135 23.35 1.79 29.90
C THR A 135 22.27 1.71 30.98
N GLY A 136 22.35 0.71 31.84
CA GLY A 136 21.44 0.52 32.98
C GLY A 136 20.10 -0.15 32.64
N LEU A 137 19.90 -0.59 31.40
CA LEU A 137 18.69 -1.29 30.97
C LEU A 137 18.93 -2.78 30.84
N ASN A 138 17.95 -3.58 31.25
CA ASN A 138 17.86 -4.98 30.85
C ASN A 138 17.22 -5.11 29.47
N ALA A 139 17.10 -6.33 28.93
CA ALA A 139 16.52 -6.59 27.62
C ALA A 139 15.11 -6.00 27.42
N CYS A 140 14.34 -5.87 28.49
CA CYS A 140 12.94 -5.41 28.47
C CYS A 140 12.79 -3.98 29.08
N TYR A 141 13.83 -3.14 28.99
CA TYR A 141 13.82 -1.74 29.43
C TYR A 141 13.53 -1.56 30.94
N ASN A 142 13.87 -2.52 31.75
CA ASN A 142 13.55 -2.60 33.19
C ASN A 142 12.03 -2.61 33.49
N LEU A 143 11.20 -2.95 32.50
CA LEU A 143 9.76 -3.04 32.64
C LEU A 143 9.34 -4.50 32.87
N THR A 144 8.22 -4.69 33.54
CA THR A 144 7.54 -5.98 33.62
C THR A 144 6.83 -6.29 32.29
N PRO A 145 6.55 -7.58 31.99
CA PRO A 145 5.83 -7.95 30.76
C PRO A 145 4.49 -7.24 30.60
N ALA A 146 3.74 -7.04 31.67
CA ALA A 146 2.48 -6.31 31.64
C ALA A 146 2.66 -4.83 31.30
N GLN A 147 3.74 -4.18 31.79
CA GLN A 147 4.08 -2.80 31.45
C GLN A 147 4.53 -2.67 30.01
N VAL A 148 5.34 -3.59 29.50
CA VAL A 148 5.73 -3.61 28.07
C VAL A 148 4.51 -3.74 27.18
N SER A 149 3.61 -4.71 27.46
CA SER A 149 2.38 -4.90 26.69
C SER A 149 1.46 -3.67 26.75
N ALA A 150 1.31 -3.04 27.91
CA ALA A 150 0.52 -1.82 28.05
C ALA A 150 1.11 -0.67 27.22
N TRP A 151 2.41 -0.48 27.29
CA TRP A 151 3.12 0.54 26.50
C TRP A 151 2.96 0.35 25.00
N ILE A 152 3.15 -0.90 24.50
CA ILE A 152 2.94 -1.23 23.08
C ILE A 152 1.50 -0.94 22.68
N ARG A 153 0.52 -1.33 23.50
CA ARG A 153 -0.91 -1.10 23.24
C ARG A 153 -1.23 0.38 23.09
N ASP A 154 -0.71 1.22 24.01
CA ASP A 154 -0.90 2.67 23.95
C ASP A 154 -0.36 3.25 22.63
N PHE A 155 0.80 2.77 22.17
CA PHE A 155 1.39 3.21 20.90
C PHE A 155 0.52 2.81 19.69
N VAL A 156 0.19 1.52 19.56
CA VAL A 156 -0.52 1.02 18.37
C VAL A 156 -1.97 1.48 18.29
N VAL A 157 -2.62 1.72 19.45
CA VAL A 157 -3.96 2.31 19.52
C VAL A 157 -3.94 3.76 19.07
N GLU A 158 -2.94 4.54 19.51
CA GLU A 158 -2.81 5.95 19.10
C GLU A 158 -2.51 6.07 17.60
N VAL A 159 -1.62 5.24 17.04
CA VAL A 159 -1.42 5.18 15.58
C VAL A 159 -2.75 4.93 14.87
N SER A 160 -3.52 3.94 15.33
CA SER A 160 -4.82 3.61 14.71
C SER A 160 -5.84 4.73 14.84
N ALA A 161 -5.90 5.40 15.98
CA ALA A 161 -6.81 6.52 16.21
C ALA A 161 -6.52 7.72 15.31
N ARG A 162 -5.23 8.01 15.07
CA ARG A 162 -4.81 9.19 14.31
C ARG A 162 -4.72 8.96 12.80
N THR A 163 -4.46 7.72 12.36
CA THR A 163 -4.23 7.41 10.94
C THR A 163 -5.32 6.58 10.30
N GLY A 164 -6.22 5.98 11.10
CA GLY A 164 -7.18 4.98 10.61
C GLY A 164 -6.53 3.66 10.19
N ARG A 165 -5.21 3.48 10.44
CA ARG A 165 -4.43 2.30 10.03
C ARG A 165 -3.91 1.54 11.24
N LEU A 166 -3.90 0.21 11.16
CA LEU A 166 -3.17 -0.58 12.15
C LEU A 166 -1.67 -0.32 12.02
N ALA A 167 -0.99 -0.05 13.14
CA ALA A 167 0.46 0.09 13.14
C ALA A 167 1.14 -1.20 12.67
N MET A 168 2.23 -1.10 11.89
CA MET A 168 3.17 -2.21 11.72
C MET A 168 3.95 -2.40 13.01
N VAL A 169 4.19 -3.63 13.44
CA VAL A 169 5.04 -3.94 14.59
C VAL A 169 6.28 -4.67 14.11
N TYR A 170 7.44 -4.02 14.21
CA TYR A 170 8.73 -4.67 14.02
C TYR A 170 9.24 -5.19 15.36
N THR A 171 9.57 -6.48 15.39
CA THR A 171 10.13 -7.12 16.56
C THR A 171 10.80 -8.46 16.18
N ASN A 172 11.32 -9.15 17.21
CA ASN A 172 11.92 -10.47 17.10
C ASN A 172 11.29 -11.41 18.15
N PRO A 173 10.98 -12.68 17.82
CA PRO A 173 10.38 -13.63 18.79
C PRO A 173 11.20 -13.82 20.05
N ASN A 174 12.55 -13.75 19.96
CA ASN A 174 13.45 -13.90 21.11
C ASN A 174 13.42 -12.69 22.06
N TRP A 175 12.98 -11.54 21.59
CA TRP A 175 12.71 -10.37 22.42
C TRP A 175 11.25 -10.32 22.87
N TRP A 176 10.31 -10.49 21.94
CA TRP A 176 8.88 -10.34 22.20
C TRP A 176 8.37 -11.29 23.27
N ASN A 177 8.65 -12.59 23.09
CA ASN A 177 8.07 -13.62 23.95
C ASN A 177 8.44 -13.44 25.43
N PRO A 178 9.71 -13.25 25.83
CA PRO A 178 10.06 -13.00 27.23
C PRO A 178 9.62 -11.61 27.72
N CYS A 179 9.73 -10.56 26.89
CA CYS A 179 9.47 -9.20 27.33
C CYS A 179 7.97 -8.85 27.41
N THR A 180 7.10 -9.54 26.69
CA THR A 180 5.63 -9.40 26.81
C THR A 180 4.97 -10.52 27.61
N GLY A 181 5.74 -11.55 28.06
CA GLY A 181 5.17 -12.73 28.69
C GLY A 181 4.32 -13.59 27.75
N ASN A 182 4.66 -13.61 26.46
CA ASN A 182 3.90 -14.29 25.40
C ASN A 182 2.49 -13.68 25.18
N ASP A 183 2.35 -12.36 25.24
CA ASP A 183 1.07 -11.70 25.00
C ASP A 183 0.60 -11.95 23.56
N THR A 184 -0.57 -12.59 23.43
CA THR A 184 -1.17 -12.97 22.13
C THR A 184 -2.14 -11.94 21.58
N SER A 185 -2.37 -10.83 22.26
CA SER A 185 -3.43 -9.87 21.92
C SER A 185 -3.07 -8.92 20.77
N PHE A 186 -1.89 -9.05 20.17
CA PHE A 186 -1.40 -8.18 19.10
C PHE A 186 -1.46 -8.82 17.71
N GLY A 187 -1.97 -10.05 17.58
CA GLY A 187 -1.97 -10.80 16.31
C GLY A 187 -2.73 -10.17 15.14
N GLN A 188 -3.57 -9.16 15.39
CA GLN A 188 -4.26 -8.38 14.34
C GLN A 188 -3.38 -7.33 13.67
N TYR A 189 -2.27 -6.92 14.29
CA TYR A 189 -1.35 -5.93 13.73
C TYR A 189 -0.44 -6.58 12.69
N PRO A 190 -0.12 -5.93 11.56
CA PRO A 190 0.86 -6.46 10.63
C PRO A 190 2.24 -6.58 11.30
N LEU A 191 2.88 -7.74 11.13
CA LEU A 191 4.17 -8.06 11.77
C LEU A 191 5.33 -7.89 10.79
N PHE A 192 6.33 -7.13 11.19
CA PHE A 192 7.65 -7.15 10.60
C PHE A 192 8.59 -7.99 11.48
N ASN A 193 8.81 -9.22 11.06
CA ASN A 193 9.55 -10.21 11.83
C ASN A 193 11.05 -10.17 11.47
N SER A 194 11.93 -9.94 12.41
CA SER A 194 13.36 -9.91 12.14
C SER A 194 14.05 -11.25 12.46
N GLY A 195 15.01 -11.63 11.61
CA GLY A 195 15.85 -12.79 11.84
C GLY A 195 16.72 -13.13 10.65
N TYR A 196 18.03 -13.10 10.86
CA TYR A 196 19.07 -13.31 9.82
C TYR A 196 19.37 -14.80 9.70
N VAL A 197 18.41 -15.52 9.14
CA VAL A 197 18.41 -16.99 9.01
C VAL A 197 17.96 -17.39 7.61
N PRO A 198 18.24 -18.62 7.14
CA PRO A 198 17.94 -19.04 5.76
C PRO A 198 16.44 -19.12 5.42
N SER A 199 15.58 -19.18 6.42
CA SER A 199 14.11 -19.21 6.26
C SER A 199 13.47 -18.35 7.34
N PRO A 200 12.24 -17.81 7.10
CA PRO A 200 11.59 -16.92 8.07
C PRO A 200 11.51 -17.54 9.45
N PRO A 201 11.91 -16.82 10.52
CA PRO A 201 11.76 -17.32 11.87
C PRO A 201 10.27 -17.47 12.21
N PRO A 202 9.91 -18.40 13.11
CA PRO A 202 8.55 -18.50 13.62
C PRO A 202 8.07 -17.13 14.13
N PRO A 203 6.82 -16.73 13.82
CA PRO A 203 6.29 -15.49 14.37
C PRO A 203 6.27 -15.50 15.91
N PRO A 204 6.38 -14.33 16.57
CA PRO A 204 6.17 -14.22 18.02
C PRO A 204 4.76 -14.67 18.44
N ALA A 205 4.56 -14.87 19.75
CA ALA A 205 3.27 -15.22 20.31
C ALA A 205 2.17 -14.26 19.84
N GLY A 206 1.03 -14.82 19.40
CA GLY A 206 -0.13 -14.08 18.92
C GLY A 206 -0.24 -13.97 17.40
N TRP A 207 0.84 -13.99 16.65
CA TRP A 207 0.79 -13.95 15.19
C TRP A 207 0.79 -15.35 14.56
N ALA A 208 -0.15 -15.57 13.65
CA ALA A 208 -0.18 -16.79 12.83
C ALA A 208 0.81 -16.74 11.66
N THR A 209 1.17 -15.54 11.21
CA THR A 209 2.07 -15.28 10.08
C THR A 209 2.74 -13.91 10.24
N TRP A 210 3.71 -13.64 9.39
CA TRP A 210 4.39 -12.35 9.29
C TRP A 210 3.99 -11.64 7.99
N THR A 211 4.14 -10.31 7.97
CA THR A 211 3.87 -9.44 6.82
C THR A 211 5.16 -9.08 6.08
N LEU A 212 6.18 -8.67 6.85
CA LEU A 212 7.54 -8.40 6.37
C LEU A 212 8.54 -9.26 7.13
N TRP A 213 9.62 -9.64 6.47
CA TRP A 213 10.74 -10.33 7.09
C TRP A 213 12.04 -9.62 6.74
N GLN A 214 12.74 -9.12 7.76
CA GLN A 214 14.12 -8.64 7.67
C GLN A 214 15.06 -9.84 7.75
N TYR A 215 15.64 -10.22 6.61
CA TYR A 215 16.41 -11.46 6.49
C TYR A 215 17.93 -11.24 6.53
N ALA A 216 18.40 -10.00 6.37
CA ALA A 216 19.82 -9.66 6.42
C ALA A 216 20.02 -8.19 6.82
N ASN A 217 21.15 -7.91 7.50
CA ASN A 217 21.55 -6.55 7.89
C ASN A 217 22.53 -5.90 6.91
N ALA A 218 22.73 -6.51 5.76
CA ALA A 218 23.55 -5.99 4.66
C ALA A 218 23.21 -6.76 3.38
N GLY A 219 23.37 -6.12 2.23
CA GLY A 219 23.11 -6.74 0.93
C GLY A 219 23.55 -5.88 -0.23
N SER A 220 22.89 -6.06 -1.38
CA SER A 220 23.16 -5.29 -2.58
C SER A 220 22.60 -3.86 -2.55
N LEU A 221 21.64 -3.62 -1.66
CA LEU A 221 21.01 -2.32 -1.46
C LEU A 221 21.45 -1.73 -0.10
N PRO A 222 21.36 -0.39 0.08
CA PRO A 222 21.70 0.24 1.35
C PRO A 222 20.70 -0.17 2.46
N GLY A 223 21.20 -0.31 3.69
CA GLY A 223 20.39 -0.70 4.85
C GLY A 223 20.13 -2.19 4.96
N ASP A 224 19.15 -2.51 5.77
CA ASP A 224 18.73 -3.88 6.02
C ASP A 224 17.88 -4.39 4.85
N GLN A 225 17.91 -5.71 4.61
CA GLN A 225 17.28 -6.32 3.44
C GLN A 225 16.01 -7.04 3.86
N ASP A 226 14.91 -6.75 3.17
CA ASP A 226 13.58 -7.17 3.52
C ASP A 226 12.85 -7.87 2.38
N VAL A 227 11.91 -8.74 2.75
CA VAL A 227 10.93 -9.28 1.80
C VAL A 227 9.52 -9.14 2.36
N PHE A 228 8.56 -9.00 1.45
CA PHE A 228 7.13 -8.96 1.75
C PHE A 228 6.49 -10.33 1.52
N ASN A 229 5.64 -10.77 2.46
CA ASN A 229 4.90 -12.02 2.39
C ASN A 229 3.59 -11.86 1.62
N GLY A 230 3.67 -11.71 0.31
CA GLY A 230 2.50 -11.53 -0.52
C GLY A 230 2.83 -11.09 -1.95
N ASP A 231 1.78 -10.75 -2.69
CA ASP A 231 1.86 -10.18 -4.02
C ASP A 231 1.76 -8.63 -4.00
N TYR A 232 1.92 -8.00 -5.16
CA TYR A 232 1.80 -6.54 -5.29
C TYR A 232 0.42 -6.03 -4.86
N ALA A 233 -0.65 -6.79 -5.09
CA ALA A 233 -1.98 -6.41 -4.66
C ALA A 233 -2.08 -6.36 -3.13
N ALA A 234 -1.42 -7.28 -2.44
CA ALA A 234 -1.36 -7.28 -0.98
C ALA A 234 -0.52 -6.11 -0.44
N LEU A 235 0.63 -5.78 -1.09
CA LEU A 235 1.44 -4.63 -0.72
C LEU A 235 0.68 -3.31 -0.94
N ALA A 236 -0.02 -3.16 -2.07
CA ALA A 236 -0.87 -2.01 -2.35
C ALA A 236 -1.98 -1.86 -1.29
N ARG A 237 -2.65 -2.96 -0.93
CA ARG A 237 -3.66 -2.94 0.16
C ARG A 237 -3.04 -2.55 1.50
N LEU A 238 -1.85 -3.05 1.82
CA LEU A 238 -1.13 -2.65 3.02
C LEU A 238 -0.87 -1.14 3.04
N ALA A 239 -0.62 -0.51 1.90
CA ALA A 239 -0.46 0.92 1.76
C ALA A 239 -1.78 1.71 1.61
N GLY A 240 -2.95 1.06 1.72
CA GLY A 240 -4.26 1.69 1.54
C GLY A 240 -4.63 1.94 0.08
N GLY A 241 -3.91 1.37 -0.86
CA GLY A 241 -4.17 1.50 -2.29
C GLY A 241 -5.49 0.85 -2.72
N THR A 242 -6.11 1.43 -3.74
CA THR A 242 -7.33 0.93 -4.35
C THR A 242 -7.02 0.45 -5.77
N PRO A 243 -6.52 -0.79 -5.94
CA PRO A 243 -6.23 -1.33 -7.25
C PRO A 243 -7.53 -1.50 -8.06
N PHE A 244 -7.45 -1.26 -9.36
CA PHE A 244 -8.56 -1.41 -10.29
C PHE A 244 -8.14 -2.14 -11.56
N GLY A 245 -9.12 -2.67 -12.29
CA GLY A 245 -8.92 -3.17 -13.65
C GLY A 245 -9.48 -2.17 -14.66
N LEU A 246 -8.87 -2.10 -15.83
CA LEU A 246 -9.41 -1.38 -16.99
C LEU A 246 -10.15 -2.38 -17.88
N ARG A 247 -11.45 -2.19 -18.06
CA ARG A 247 -12.27 -2.99 -18.96
C ARG A 247 -12.57 -2.21 -20.24
N ALA A 248 -12.05 -2.67 -21.37
CA ALA A 248 -12.18 -1.97 -22.65
C ALA A 248 -13.61 -2.02 -23.19
N HIS A 249 -14.19 -0.91 -23.62
CA HIS A 249 -15.48 -0.87 -24.30
C HIS A 249 -15.41 -1.54 -25.69
N ALA A 250 -14.22 -1.62 -26.28
CA ALA A 250 -13.98 -2.25 -27.58
C ALA A 250 -14.49 -3.70 -27.64
N ASN A 251 -14.31 -4.50 -26.58
CA ASN A 251 -14.67 -5.92 -26.56
C ASN A 251 -15.19 -6.41 -25.20
N GLY A 252 -15.31 -5.54 -24.21
CA GLY A 252 -15.77 -5.89 -22.86
C GLY A 252 -14.77 -6.69 -22.02
N ARG A 253 -13.50 -6.77 -22.43
CA ARG A 253 -12.44 -7.51 -21.72
C ARG A 253 -11.52 -6.62 -20.94
N TYR A 254 -10.86 -7.21 -19.94
CA TYR A 254 -9.87 -6.53 -19.12
C TYR A 254 -8.55 -6.36 -19.86
N VAL A 255 -7.95 -5.20 -19.68
CA VAL A 255 -6.58 -4.90 -20.13
C VAL A 255 -5.61 -5.69 -19.28
N THR A 256 -4.83 -6.51 -19.92
CA THR A 256 -3.88 -7.45 -19.30
C THR A 256 -2.44 -7.04 -19.58
N ALA A 257 -1.60 -6.99 -18.54
CA ALA A 257 -0.15 -6.91 -18.70
C ALA A 257 0.38 -8.31 -19.04
N GLU A 258 0.36 -8.67 -20.33
CA GLU A 258 0.64 -10.02 -20.81
C GLU A 258 2.03 -10.52 -20.43
N SER A 259 2.16 -11.84 -20.28
CA SER A 259 3.40 -12.50 -19.85
C SER A 259 3.98 -11.93 -18.55
N GLY A 260 3.09 -11.58 -17.58
CA GLY A 260 3.54 -10.95 -16.35
C GLY A 260 4.15 -9.57 -16.57
N GLY A 261 3.68 -8.80 -17.57
CA GLY A 261 4.18 -7.47 -17.91
C GLY A 261 5.39 -7.47 -18.86
N ALA A 262 5.88 -8.62 -19.31
CA ALA A 262 6.98 -8.73 -20.27
C ALA A 262 6.53 -8.52 -21.72
N SER A 263 5.23 -8.52 -21.98
CA SER A 263 4.64 -8.30 -23.31
C SER A 263 3.70 -7.08 -23.28
N PRO A 264 3.37 -6.49 -24.44
CA PRO A 264 2.46 -5.36 -24.54
C PRO A 264 1.09 -5.61 -23.89
N LEU A 265 0.46 -4.55 -23.41
CA LEU A 265 -0.88 -4.60 -22.87
C LEU A 265 -1.91 -4.89 -23.96
N ILE A 266 -2.86 -5.78 -23.66
CA ILE A 266 -3.95 -6.14 -24.57
C ILE A 266 -5.26 -6.37 -23.79
N ALA A 267 -6.41 -6.04 -24.35
CA ALA A 267 -7.71 -6.32 -23.74
C ALA A 267 -8.13 -7.77 -24.04
N SER A 268 -7.64 -8.74 -23.26
CA SER A 268 -7.69 -10.17 -23.60
C SER A 268 -8.42 -11.06 -22.61
N ARG A 269 -8.69 -10.63 -21.37
CA ARG A 269 -9.25 -11.49 -20.31
C ARG A 269 -10.68 -11.12 -19.96
N ASP A 270 -11.48 -12.16 -19.68
CA ASP A 270 -12.89 -12.01 -19.26
C ASP A 270 -13.02 -11.82 -17.74
N ALA A 271 -11.96 -12.13 -16.97
CA ALA A 271 -11.90 -11.99 -15.51
C ALA A 271 -10.63 -11.26 -15.06
N MET A 272 -10.75 -10.54 -13.93
CA MET A 272 -9.65 -9.78 -13.33
C MET A 272 -8.84 -10.66 -12.38
N SER A 273 -7.54 -10.77 -12.63
CA SER A 273 -6.55 -11.37 -11.75
C SER A 273 -5.42 -10.38 -11.46
N THR A 274 -4.26 -10.83 -11.04
CA THR A 274 -3.10 -9.95 -10.77
C THR A 274 -2.63 -9.18 -12.02
N TRP A 275 -2.68 -9.77 -13.21
CA TRP A 275 -2.19 -9.14 -14.44
C TRP A 275 -3.10 -8.05 -15.00
N GLU A 276 -4.35 -8.02 -14.57
CA GLU A 276 -5.38 -7.05 -14.95
C GLU A 276 -5.52 -5.90 -13.96
N ARG A 277 -4.73 -5.90 -12.86
CA ARG A 277 -4.80 -4.88 -11.81
C ARG A 277 -3.71 -3.84 -11.94
N TYR A 278 -4.09 -2.60 -11.71
CA TYR A 278 -3.23 -1.43 -11.77
C TYR A 278 -3.50 -0.53 -10.57
N ASP A 279 -2.45 0.12 -10.04
CA ASP A 279 -2.58 1.24 -9.11
C ASP A 279 -2.42 2.53 -9.87
N PRO A 280 -3.32 3.53 -9.69
CA PRO A 280 -3.06 4.88 -10.15
C PRO A 280 -2.04 5.53 -9.22
N VAL A 281 -1.06 6.19 -9.81
CA VAL A 281 0.01 6.90 -9.09
C VAL A 281 0.07 8.33 -9.60
N ASP A 282 0.04 9.32 -8.69
CA ASP A 282 0.23 10.72 -9.07
C ASP A 282 1.62 10.91 -9.71
N ALA A 283 1.63 11.32 -10.96
CA ALA A 283 2.85 11.56 -11.73
C ALA A 283 3.19 13.04 -11.84
N GLY A 284 2.47 13.90 -11.09
CA GLY A 284 2.62 15.35 -11.07
C GLY A 284 2.01 16.04 -12.28
N GLY A 285 1.69 17.33 -12.11
CA GLY A 285 1.12 18.16 -13.20
C GLY A 285 -0.26 17.71 -13.68
N GLY A 286 -1.08 17.07 -12.83
CA GLY A 286 -2.40 16.55 -13.19
C GLY A 286 -2.34 15.29 -14.06
N THR A 287 -1.22 14.58 -14.06
CA THR A 287 -1.05 13.30 -14.77
C THR A 287 -1.00 12.11 -13.80
N THR A 288 -1.42 10.95 -14.28
CA THR A 288 -1.42 9.69 -13.55
C THR A 288 -0.49 8.70 -14.26
N ALA A 289 0.29 7.94 -13.51
CA ALA A 289 0.95 6.75 -13.99
C ALA A 289 0.21 5.50 -13.52
N LEU A 290 0.23 4.44 -14.31
CA LEU A 290 -0.38 3.17 -13.96
C LEU A 290 0.71 2.16 -13.56
N ARG A 291 0.71 1.69 -12.32
CA ARG A 291 1.61 0.65 -11.85
C ARG A 291 0.93 -0.71 -11.95
N SER A 292 1.49 -1.61 -12.77
CA SER A 292 0.94 -2.95 -12.95
C SER A 292 1.25 -3.87 -11.76
N HIS A 293 0.25 -4.61 -11.30
CA HIS A 293 0.45 -5.65 -10.29
C HIS A 293 1.13 -6.92 -10.83
N ALA A 294 1.23 -7.07 -12.16
CA ALA A 294 1.90 -8.21 -12.77
C ALA A 294 3.39 -8.29 -12.40
N ASN A 295 4.07 -7.12 -12.29
CA ASN A 295 5.51 -7.03 -12.05
C ASN A 295 5.95 -5.79 -11.26
N GLY A 296 5.02 -4.96 -10.77
CA GLY A 296 5.29 -3.73 -10.02
C GLY A 296 5.90 -2.61 -10.85
N ARG A 297 5.87 -2.69 -12.18
CA ARG A 297 6.42 -1.69 -13.09
C ARG A 297 5.34 -0.77 -13.65
N TYR A 298 5.76 0.40 -14.09
CA TYR A 298 4.87 1.38 -14.70
C TYR A 298 4.61 1.07 -16.17
N VAL A 299 3.37 1.32 -16.59
CA VAL A 299 2.95 1.25 -17.98
C VAL A 299 3.56 2.41 -18.73
N SER A 300 4.26 2.13 -19.82
CA SER A 300 4.92 3.09 -20.68
C SER A 300 4.25 3.15 -22.06
N ALA A 301 4.01 4.35 -22.56
CA ALA A 301 3.70 4.59 -23.98
C ALA A 301 5.01 4.61 -24.77
N GLU A 302 5.50 3.41 -25.12
CA GLU A 302 6.82 3.19 -25.65
C GLU A 302 7.08 4.00 -26.94
N ASN A 303 8.36 4.37 -27.12
CA ASN A 303 8.81 5.16 -28.27
C ASN A 303 7.99 6.47 -28.43
N GLY A 304 7.76 7.15 -27.28
CA GLY A 304 6.95 8.35 -27.28
C GLY A 304 5.50 8.14 -27.74
N GLY A 305 4.93 6.96 -27.51
CA GLY A 305 3.57 6.56 -27.90
C GLY A 305 3.44 6.02 -29.32
N ALA A 306 4.55 5.87 -30.05
CA ALA A 306 4.55 5.29 -31.39
C ALA A 306 4.58 3.74 -31.38
N SER A 307 4.84 3.13 -30.21
CA SER A 307 4.83 1.68 -30.00
C SER A 307 3.77 1.30 -28.95
N PRO A 308 3.37 0.02 -28.89
CA PRO A 308 2.39 -0.45 -27.92
C PRO A 308 2.79 -0.18 -26.48
N LEU A 309 1.75 -0.01 -25.61
CA LEU A 309 1.94 0.14 -24.19
C LEU A 309 2.46 -1.15 -23.56
N ILE A 310 3.40 -1.03 -22.63
CA ILE A 310 3.98 -2.16 -21.90
C ILE A 310 4.32 -1.75 -20.45
N ALA A 311 4.16 -2.66 -19.49
CA ALA A 311 4.49 -2.44 -18.09
C ALA A 311 5.96 -2.83 -17.82
N ASN A 312 6.92 -1.97 -18.20
CA ASN A 312 8.35 -2.32 -18.18
C ASN A 312 9.26 -1.30 -17.47
N ARG A 313 8.73 -0.16 -16.99
CA ARG A 313 9.54 0.91 -16.39
C ARG A 313 9.58 0.81 -14.88
N PRO A 314 10.76 0.86 -14.24
CA PRO A 314 10.87 0.90 -12.78
C PRO A 314 10.52 2.27 -12.20
N THR A 315 10.62 3.34 -12.97
CA THR A 315 10.39 4.74 -12.56
C THR A 315 9.48 5.47 -13.54
N ILE A 316 8.88 6.57 -13.09
CA ILE A 316 8.00 7.41 -13.90
C ILE A 316 8.83 8.44 -14.66
N GLY A 317 8.86 8.34 -15.99
CA GLY A 317 9.39 9.33 -16.91
C GLY A 317 8.26 9.98 -17.74
N PRO A 318 8.57 10.70 -18.83
CA PRO A 318 7.55 11.33 -19.66
C PRO A 318 6.60 10.37 -20.37
N TRP A 319 7.02 9.14 -20.63
CA TRP A 319 6.22 8.13 -21.35
C TRP A 319 5.24 7.36 -20.46
N GLU A 320 5.42 7.42 -19.15
CA GLU A 320 4.58 6.79 -18.14
C GLU A 320 3.45 7.69 -17.63
N LYS A 321 3.37 8.92 -18.15
CA LYS A 321 2.39 9.93 -17.73
C LYS A 321 1.17 9.94 -18.64
N PHE A 322 0.00 9.83 -18.04
CA PHE A 322 -1.29 9.88 -18.75
C PHE A 322 -2.20 10.92 -18.09
N THR A 323 -2.92 11.69 -18.89
CA THR A 323 -4.08 12.44 -18.39
C THR A 323 -5.29 11.52 -18.44
N VAL A 324 -5.94 11.30 -17.29
CA VAL A 324 -7.20 10.58 -17.21
C VAL A 324 -8.34 11.55 -17.57
N VAL A 325 -9.12 11.20 -18.58
CA VAL A 325 -10.29 11.95 -19.00
C VAL A 325 -11.53 11.15 -18.63
N VAL A 326 -12.37 11.69 -17.75
CA VAL A 326 -13.65 11.08 -17.40
C VAL A 326 -14.66 11.45 -18.48
N ASN A 327 -15.21 10.45 -19.15
CA ASN A 327 -16.19 10.61 -20.21
C ASN A 327 -17.60 10.89 -19.64
N ALA A 328 -18.52 11.34 -20.47
CA ALA A 328 -19.89 11.68 -20.04
C ALA A 328 -20.68 10.47 -19.47
N ASP A 329 -20.32 9.25 -19.89
CA ASP A 329 -20.90 8.00 -19.38
C ASP A 329 -20.19 7.48 -18.11
N GLY A 330 -19.20 8.21 -17.61
CA GLY A 330 -18.38 7.85 -16.44
C GLY A 330 -17.27 6.84 -16.74
N SER A 331 -17.10 6.39 -17.99
CA SER A 331 -15.89 5.67 -18.39
C SER A 331 -14.68 6.61 -18.42
N VAL A 332 -13.49 6.06 -18.52
CA VAL A 332 -12.26 6.85 -18.59
C VAL A 332 -11.54 6.63 -19.91
N SER A 333 -10.83 7.66 -20.35
CA SER A 333 -9.88 7.60 -21.47
C SER A 333 -8.50 8.06 -21.00
N LEU A 334 -7.46 7.41 -21.48
CA LEU A 334 -6.09 7.71 -21.12
C LEU A 334 -5.42 8.49 -22.25
N ARG A 335 -4.98 9.72 -22.00
CA ARG A 335 -4.24 10.53 -22.96
C ARG A 335 -2.76 10.54 -22.59
N ALA A 336 -1.91 9.93 -23.42
CA ALA A 336 -0.48 9.87 -23.17
C ALA A 336 0.16 11.28 -23.25
N ALA A 337 0.89 11.68 -22.22
CA ALA A 337 1.61 12.94 -22.19
C ALA A 337 2.73 12.99 -23.25
N ALA A 338 3.29 11.83 -23.59
CA ALA A 338 4.38 11.68 -24.55
C ALA A 338 4.07 12.23 -25.93
N ASN A 339 2.82 12.10 -26.43
CA ASN A 339 2.42 12.52 -27.77
C ASN A 339 1.04 13.23 -27.84
N GLY A 340 0.36 13.38 -26.69
CA GLY A 340 -0.95 14.01 -26.60
C GLY A 340 -2.09 13.20 -27.22
N ARG A 341 -1.89 11.90 -27.51
CA ARG A 341 -2.90 11.02 -28.12
C ARG A 341 -3.56 10.10 -27.11
N TYR A 342 -4.78 9.67 -27.42
CA TYR A 342 -5.52 8.72 -26.60
C TYR A 342 -5.04 7.29 -26.86
N VAL A 343 -5.00 6.53 -25.78
CA VAL A 343 -4.74 5.09 -25.81
C VAL A 343 -5.96 4.38 -26.40
N SER A 344 -5.72 3.54 -27.40
CA SER A 344 -6.73 2.76 -28.09
C SER A 344 -6.50 1.27 -27.91
N ALA A 345 -7.57 0.52 -27.65
CA ALA A 345 -7.60 -0.95 -27.71
C ALA A 345 -7.76 -1.39 -29.17
N GLU A 346 -6.65 -1.45 -29.91
CA GLU A 346 -6.62 -1.64 -31.33
C GLU A 346 -7.25 -2.98 -31.80
N GLY A 347 -7.73 -2.96 -33.05
CA GLY A 347 -8.39 -4.13 -33.63
C GLY A 347 -9.67 -4.53 -32.87
N GLY A 348 -10.36 -3.54 -32.27
CA GLY A 348 -11.52 -3.83 -31.41
C GLY A 348 -11.10 -4.59 -30.15
N GLY A 349 -9.92 -4.33 -29.58
CA GLY A 349 -9.37 -4.97 -28.41
C GLY A 349 -8.61 -6.29 -28.69
N ALA A 350 -8.53 -6.72 -29.94
CA ALA A 350 -7.80 -7.94 -30.32
C ALA A 350 -6.30 -7.70 -30.51
N SER A 351 -5.87 -6.46 -30.54
CA SER A 351 -4.46 -6.04 -30.69
C SER A 351 -4.00 -5.23 -29.47
N ALA A 352 -2.68 -5.07 -29.36
CA ALA A 352 -2.08 -4.35 -28.25
C ALA A 352 -2.54 -2.89 -28.17
N LEU A 353 -2.66 -2.37 -26.95
CA LEU A 353 -3.01 -0.97 -26.69
C LEU A 353 -1.87 -0.04 -27.19
N ILE A 354 -2.23 1.05 -27.84
CA ILE A 354 -1.29 2.05 -28.34
C ILE A 354 -1.88 3.46 -28.23
N ALA A 355 -1.04 4.47 -27.92
CA ALA A 355 -1.44 5.86 -27.85
C ALA A 355 -1.39 6.53 -29.25
N ASN A 356 -2.40 6.33 -30.09
CA ASN A 356 -2.39 6.77 -31.49
C ASN A 356 -3.62 7.53 -31.97
N ARG A 357 -4.65 7.72 -31.14
CA ARG A 357 -5.90 8.38 -31.53
C ARG A 357 -5.97 9.85 -31.09
N THR A 358 -6.66 10.65 -31.88
CA THR A 358 -6.88 12.09 -31.60
C THR A 358 -8.27 12.36 -31.02
N ALA A 359 -9.17 11.38 -31.07
CA ALA A 359 -10.53 11.47 -30.54
C ALA A 359 -10.86 10.23 -29.72
N ILE A 360 -11.85 10.35 -28.86
CA ILE A 360 -12.36 9.27 -28.01
C ILE A 360 -13.54 8.59 -28.72
N GLY A 361 -13.47 7.27 -28.84
CA GLY A 361 -14.54 6.39 -29.28
C GLY A 361 -14.60 5.19 -28.34
N SER A 362 -15.30 4.11 -28.77
CA SER A 362 -15.39 2.89 -27.95
C SER A 362 -14.06 2.18 -27.73
N TRP A 363 -13.09 2.34 -28.62
CA TRP A 363 -11.77 1.73 -28.47
C TRP A 363 -10.86 2.50 -27.50
N GLU A 364 -11.15 3.77 -27.24
CA GLU A 364 -10.42 4.65 -26.32
C GLU A 364 -11.12 4.78 -24.96
N SER A 365 -12.26 4.11 -24.78
CA SER A 365 -13.05 4.15 -23.54
C SER A 365 -12.86 2.88 -22.72
N PHE A 366 -12.63 3.06 -21.42
CA PHE A 366 -12.39 1.97 -20.47
C PHE A 366 -13.24 2.19 -19.22
N ASP A 367 -13.76 1.11 -18.64
CA ASP A 367 -14.35 1.13 -17.30
C ASP A 367 -13.27 0.85 -16.26
N GLU A 368 -13.21 1.66 -15.22
CA GLU A 368 -12.47 1.30 -14.00
C GLU A 368 -13.30 0.35 -13.16
N VAL A 369 -12.84 -0.88 -13.00
CA VAL A 369 -13.54 -1.94 -12.28
C VAL A 369 -12.76 -2.29 -11.03
N LEU A 370 -13.40 -2.11 -9.87
CA LEU A 370 -12.82 -2.48 -8.58
C LEU A 370 -13.00 -3.97 -8.31
N PRO A 371 -12.01 -4.67 -7.73
CA PRO A 371 -12.16 -6.07 -7.34
C PRO A 371 -13.31 -6.27 -6.35
N ALA A 372 -14.09 -7.35 -6.52
CA ALA A 372 -15.12 -7.74 -5.56
C ALA A 372 -14.50 -7.98 -4.17
N ALA A 373 -15.13 -7.42 -3.14
CA ALA A 373 -14.66 -7.51 -1.76
C ALA A 373 -15.75 -7.09 -0.78
N THR A 374 -15.61 -7.48 0.48
CA THR A 374 -16.30 -6.78 1.58
C THR A 374 -15.49 -5.53 1.91
N ILE A 375 -16.15 -4.38 1.94
CA ILE A 375 -15.50 -3.08 2.11
C ILE A 375 -16.18 -2.23 3.17
N SER A 376 -15.45 -1.25 3.69
CA SER A 376 -16.00 -0.04 4.28
C SER A 376 -15.68 1.19 3.42
N LEU A 377 -16.49 2.22 3.53
CA LEU A 377 -16.31 3.50 2.86
C LEU A 377 -16.21 4.60 3.91
N GLN A 378 -15.12 5.37 3.89
CA GLN A 378 -14.92 6.52 4.78
C GLN A 378 -14.98 7.79 3.95
N ALA A 379 -15.88 8.70 4.29
CA ALA A 379 -16.04 9.95 3.55
C ALA A 379 -14.84 10.89 3.79
N ALA A 380 -14.24 11.39 2.72
CA ALA A 380 -13.08 12.28 2.82
C ALA A 380 -13.42 13.63 3.46
N VAL A 381 -14.67 14.07 3.34
CA VAL A 381 -15.12 15.38 3.83
C VAL A 381 -15.14 15.51 5.36
N ASN A 382 -15.35 14.42 6.09
CA ASN A 382 -15.47 14.43 7.56
C ASN A 382 -14.72 13.30 8.26
N GLY A 383 -14.09 12.38 7.51
CA GLY A 383 -13.37 11.24 8.07
C GLY A 383 -14.24 10.16 8.73
N MET A 384 -15.58 10.19 8.52
CA MET A 384 -16.50 9.25 9.12
C MET A 384 -16.87 8.12 8.15
N PHE A 385 -17.13 6.92 8.69
CA PHE A 385 -17.55 5.77 7.91
C PHE A 385 -19.02 5.86 7.52
N VAL A 386 -19.31 5.45 6.31
CA VAL A 386 -20.66 5.33 5.77
C VAL A 386 -21.36 4.16 6.45
N SER A 387 -22.51 4.42 7.05
CA SER A 387 -23.35 3.47 7.77
C SER A 387 -24.70 3.27 7.08
N ALA A 388 -25.16 2.02 6.99
CA ALA A 388 -26.53 1.68 6.64
C ALA A 388 -27.43 1.83 7.88
N GLU A 389 -27.88 3.04 8.13
CA GLU A 389 -28.56 3.45 9.37
C GLU A 389 -29.83 2.62 9.66
N ASN A 390 -30.13 2.47 10.97
CA ASN A 390 -31.24 1.67 11.46
C ASN A 390 -31.29 0.27 10.82
N ALA A 391 -30.12 -0.42 10.81
CA ALA A 391 -29.95 -1.72 10.15
C ALA A 391 -30.39 -1.71 8.68
N GLY A 392 -30.11 -0.62 7.96
CA GLY A 392 -30.44 -0.42 6.54
C GLY A 392 -31.87 0.02 6.27
N ALA A 393 -32.69 0.27 7.30
CA ALA A 393 -34.06 0.77 7.15
C ALA A 393 -34.14 2.30 7.02
N ALA A 394 -33.03 3.01 7.24
CA ALA A 394 -32.91 4.46 7.07
C ALA A 394 -31.82 4.78 6.03
N PRO A 395 -31.77 6.03 5.50
CA PRO A 395 -30.77 6.45 4.54
C PRO A 395 -29.34 6.31 5.07
N LEU A 396 -28.39 6.05 4.16
CA LEU A 396 -26.97 5.98 4.46
C LEU A 396 -26.46 7.34 4.97
N GLN A 397 -25.64 7.30 6.02
CA GLN A 397 -24.97 8.49 6.58
C GLN A 397 -23.47 8.21 6.78
N ALA A 398 -22.65 9.25 6.68
CA ALA A 398 -21.23 9.17 7.02
C ALA A 398 -21.02 9.81 8.41
N ASP A 399 -21.29 9.06 9.48
CA ASP A 399 -21.34 9.57 10.84
C ASP A 399 -20.73 8.64 11.91
N ARG A 400 -20.11 7.50 11.50
CA ARG A 400 -19.49 6.54 12.42
C ARG A 400 -17.97 6.70 12.46
N ALA A 401 -17.43 6.70 13.69
CA ALA A 401 -15.97 6.77 13.90
C ALA A 401 -15.27 5.41 13.74
N ALA A 402 -16.00 4.30 13.71
CA ALA A 402 -15.46 2.95 13.62
C ALA A 402 -16.33 2.05 12.74
N VAL A 403 -15.74 0.98 12.24
CA VAL A 403 -16.41 0.01 11.37
C VAL A 403 -17.05 -1.09 12.22
N GLY A 404 -18.37 -1.16 12.20
CA GLY A 404 -19.18 -2.28 12.70
C GLY A 404 -19.88 -2.99 11.54
N THR A 405 -20.93 -3.77 11.81
CA THR A 405 -21.67 -4.48 10.76
C THR A 405 -22.45 -3.54 9.82
N TRP A 406 -22.85 -2.38 10.30
CA TRP A 406 -23.62 -1.40 9.52
C TRP A 406 -22.77 -0.63 8.50
N GLU A 407 -21.45 -0.59 8.71
CA GLU A 407 -20.47 0.07 7.86
C GLU A 407 -19.82 -0.90 6.86
N GLN A 408 -20.30 -2.16 6.81
CA GLN A 408 -19.78 -3.18 5.92
C GLN A 408 -20.69 -3.40 4.70
N PHE A 409 -20.09 -3.34 3.53
CA PHE A 409 -20.78 -3.55 2.25
C PHE A 409 -20.06 -4.60 1.41
N ASP A 410 -20.77 -5.57 0.86
CA ASP A 410 -20.23 -6.43 -0.19
C ASP A 410 -20.31 -5.67 -1.51
N GLN A 411 -19.17 -5.38 -2.11
CA GLN A 411 -19.05 -4.82 -3.43
C GLN A 411 -19.14 -5.95 -4.45
N VAL A 412 -20.13 -5.90 -5.33
CA VAL A 412 -20.39 -6.92 -6.35
C VAL A 412 -20.36 -6.31 -7.74
N ASP A 413 -19.88 -7.07 -8.73
CA ASP A 413 -19.96 -6.69 -10.15
C ASP A 413 -21.44 -6.69 -10.58
N ALA A 414 -21.92 -5.56 -11.06
CA ALA A 414 -23.28 -5.38 -11.58
C ALA A 414 -23.35 -5.39 -13.11
N GLY A 415 -22.24 -5.76 -13.76
CA GLY A 415 -22.10 -5.84 -15.22
C GLY A 415 -22.00 -4.48 -15.92
N GLY A 416 -21.35 -4.43 -17.08
CA GLY A 416 -21.19 -3.22 -17.88
C GLY A 416 -20.30 -2.14 -17.24
N GLY A 417 -19.32 -2.56 -16.40
CA GLY A 417 -18.44 -1.61 -15.68
C GLY A 417 -19.09 -0.98 -14.45
N TYR A 418 -20.27 -1.47 -14.05
CA TYR A 418 -20.95 -1.01 -12.84
C TYR A 418 -20.70 -1.96 -11.66
N LEU A 419 -20.66 -1.40 -10.47
CA LEU A 419 -20.74 -2.14 -9.22
C LEU A 419 -22.09 -1.90 -8.53
N ALA A 420 -22.45 -2.78 -7.62
CA ALA A 420 -23.49 -2.57 -6.63
C ALA A 420 -22.94 -2.82 -5.23
N LEU A 421 -23.48 -2.10 -4.25
CA LEU A 421 -23.13 -2.24 -2.85
C LEU A 421 -24.25 -2.97 -2.11
N ARG A 422 -23.96 -4.11 -1.50
CA ARG A 422 -24.92 -4.86 -0.68
C ARG A 422 -24.56 -4.69 0.79
N ALA A 423 -25.40 -4.00 1.55
CA ALA A 423 -25.20 -3.80 2.99
C ALA A 423 -25.26 -5.14 3.72
N ARG A 424 -24.23 -5.47 4.50
CA ARG A 424 -24.15 -6.75 5.22
C ARG A 424 -25.16 -6.86 6.36
N VAL A 425 -25.56 -5.75 6.94
CA VAL A 425 -26.50 -5.69 8.06
C VAL A 425 -27.87 -6.26 7.70
N ASN A 426 -28.33 -6.12 6.44
CA ASN A 426 -29.66 -6.59 6.02
C ASN A 426 -29.65 -7.38 4.71
N GLY A 427 -28.50 -7.54 4.07
CA GLY A 427 -28.35 -8.26 2.80
C GLY A 427 -28.98 -7.57 1.59
N ARG A 428 -29.34 -6.27 1.70
CA ARG A 428 -30.00 -5.52 0.63
C ARG A 428 -29.03 -4.58 -0.09
N TYR A 429 -29.35 -4.31 -1.35
CA TYR A 429 -28.56 -3.40 -2.17
C TYR A 429 -28.89 -1.94 -1.87
N VAL A 430 -27.83 -1.13 -1.90
CA VAL A 430 -27.91 0.33 -1.82
C VAL A 430 -28.51 0.85 -3.12
N THR A 431 -29.54 1.67 -3.00
CA THR A 431 -30.24 2.28 -4.12
C THR A 431 -30.16 3.81 -4.08
N ALA A 432 -29.97 4.44 -5.22
CA ALA A 432 -30.13 5.87 -5.43
C ALA A 432 -31.63 6.15 -5.65
N GLU A 433 -32.38 6.26 -4.55
CA GLU A 433 -33.84 6.38 -4.56
C GLU A 433 -34.36 7.55 -5.40
N ASN A 434 -35.56 7.38 -5.94
CA ASN A 434 -36.22 8.37 -6.79
C ASN A 434 -35.31 8.79 -7.96
N ALA A 435 -34.75 7.77 -8.65
CA ALA A 435 -33.77 7.97 -9.75
C ALA A 435 -32.63 8.92 -9.33
N GLY A 436 -32.09 8.78 -8.12
CA GLY A 436 -31.02 9.59 -7.58
C GLY A 436 -31.43 10.96 -7.03
N GLY A 437 -32.72 11.30 -7.06
CA GLY A 437 -33.24 12.53 -6.50
C GLY A 437 -33.47 12.52 -4.99
N SER A 438 -33.32 11.34 -4.36
CA SER A 438 -33.45 11.16 -2.90
C SER A 438 -32.19 10.47 -2.35
N ALA A 439 -32.08 10.46 -1.02
CA ALA A 439 -30.94 9.87 -0.32
C ALA A 439 -30.78 8.38 -0.62
N LEU A 440 -29.55 7.89 -0.61
CA LEU A 440 -29.23 6.48 -0.76
C LEU A 440 -29.71 5.68 0.44
N ILE A 441 -30.27 4.48 0.17
CA ILE A 441 -30.76 3.57 1.20
C ILE A 441 -30.54 2.11 0.80
N ALA A 442 -30.23 1.22 1.75
CA ALA A 442 -30.03 -0.21 1.50
C ALA A 442 -31.33 -0.98 1.62
N ASN A 443 -32.22 -0.92 0.61
CA ASN A 443 -33.58 -1.45 0.70
C ASN A 443 -34.02 -2.39 -0.44
N ARG A 444 -33.18 -2.63 -1.48
CA ARG A 444 -33.53 -3.47 -2.63
C ARG A 444 -33.00 -4.91 -2.50
N ALA A 445 -33.82 -5.86 -2.94
CA ALA A 445 -33.45 -7.27 -2.94
C ALA A 445 -32.66 -7.69 -4.19
N SER A 446 -32.72 -6.90 -5.27
CA SER A 446 -32.05 -7.16 -6.54
C SER A 446 -31.46 -5.89 -7.13
N VAL A 447 -30.49 -6.05 -8.03
CA VAL A 447 -29.80 -4.95 -8.71
C VAL A 447 -30.60 -4.55 -9.95
N GLY A 448 -31.09 -3.32 -9.97
CA GLY A 448 -31.67 -2.62 -11.12
C GLY A 448 -30.81 -1.41 -11.48
N PRO A 449 -31.29 -0.48 -12.34
CA PRO A 449 -30.53 0.70 -12.75
C PRO A 449 -30.17 1.65 -11.58
N TRP A 450 -30.98 1.71 -10.52
CA TRP A 450 -30.77 2.62 -9.39
C TRP A 450 -29.77 2.06 -8.37
N GLU A 451 -29.44 0.79 -8.43
CA GLU A 451 -28.46 0.12 -7.58
C GLU A 451 -27.07 0.05 -8.25
N LYS A 452 -26.95 0.57 -9.49
CA LYS A 452 -25.70 0.55 -10.23
C LYS A 452 -24.93 1.85 -10.09
N PHE A 453 -23.66 1.69 -9.72
CA PHE A 453 -22.71 2.79 -9.59
C PHE A 453 -21.48 2.49 -10.41
N ARG A 454 -20.93 3.49 -11.10
CA ARG A 454 -19.61 3.39 -11.72
C ARG A 454 -18.60 3.97 -10.76
N ALA A 455 -17.54 3.22 -10.47
CA ALA A 455 -16.43 3.70 -9.67
C ALA A 455 -15.47 4.51 -10.53
N VAL A 456 -14.94 5.60 -9.99
CA VAL A 456 -13.79 6.34 -10.50
C VAL A 456 -12.73 6.32 -9.40
N VAL A 457 -11.57 5.74 -9.70
CA VAL A 457 -10.45 5.70 -8.75
C VAL A 457 -9.63 6.96 -8.93
N ASN A 458 -9.61 7.81 -7.90
CA ASN A 458 -8.90 9.07 -7.92
C ASN A 458 -7.38 8.87 -7.73
N VAL A 459 -6.58 9.86 -8.09
CA VAL A 459 -5.10 9.78 -7.94
C VAL A 459 -4.63 9.66 -6.49
N ASP A 460 -5.45 10.14 -5.53
CA ASP A 460 -5.24 9.98 -4.08
C ASP A 460 -5.72 8.62 -3.54
N GLN A 461 -6.07 7.68 -4.44
CA GLN A 461 -6.59 6.33 -4.14
C GLN A 461 -8.00 6.33 -3.52
N SER A 462 -8.65 7.46 -3.35
CA SER A 462 -10.06 7.51 -3.01
C SER A 462 -10.93 7.04 -4.18
N VAL A 463 -12.18 6.68 -3.89
CA VAL A 463 -13.16 6.25 -4.90
C VAL A 463 -14.32 7.23 -4.93
N SER A 464 -14.74 7.63 -6.12
CA SER A 464 -15.98 8.35 -6.36
C SER A 464 -16.99 7.44 -7.04
N LEU A 465 -18.25 7.50 -6.62
CA LEU A 465 -19.32 6.67 -7.14
C LEU A 465 -20.28 7.47 -7.99
N LEU A 466 -20.31 7.22 -9.30
CA LEU A 466 -21.27 7.82 -10.23
C LEU A 466 -22.52 6.95 -10.32
N ALA A 467 -23.68 7.45 -9.87
CA ALA A 467 -24.93 6.71 -9.93
C ALA A 467 -25.46 6.64 -11.38
N LEU A 468 -25.75 5.44 -11.88
CA LEU A 468 -26.38 5.25 -13.19
C LEU A 468 -27.77 5.91 -13.25
N ALA A 469 -28.44 5.99 -12.12
CA ALA A 469 -29.80 6.54 -12.00
C ALA A 469 -29.95 7.96 -12.56
N ASN A 470 -28.93 8.82 -12.40
CA ASN A 470 -28.99 10.23 -12.82
C ASN A 470 -27.68 10.81 -13.37
N GLY A 471 -26.64 10.00 -13.50
CA GLY A 471 -25.32 10.45 -13.96
C GLY A 471 -24.62 11.44 -13.01
N ARG A 472 -24.89 11.37 -11.70
CA ARG A 472 -24.29 12.25 -10.69
C ARG A 472 -23.48 11.48 -9.67
N TYR A 473 -22.45 12.11 -9.13
CA TYR A 473 -21.63 11.54 -8.08
C TYR A 473 -22.35 11.56 -6.74
N VAL A 474 -22.21 10.46 -6.01
CA VAL A 474 -22.64 10.35 -4.61
C VAL A 474 -21.79 11.27 -3.75
N VAL A 475 -22.42 12.06 -2.89
CA VAL A 475 -21.75 12.95 -1.96
C VAL A 475 -22.14 12.62 -0.52
N ALA A 476 -21.17 12.79 0.38
CA ALA A 476 -21.35 12.79 1.81
C ALA A 476 -21.26 14.23 2.35
N GLY A 477 -21.88 14.47 3.50
CA GLY A 477 -21.88 15.76 4.19
C GLY A 477 -22.41 15.62 5.59
N THR A 478 -23.13 16.63 6.10
CA THR A 478 -23.81 16.60 7.39
C THR A 478 -25.18 15.92 7.34
N ALA A 479 -25.63 15.54 6.16
CA ALA A 479 -26.89 14.83 5.90
C ALA A 479 -26.62 13.46 5.27
N ALA A 480 -27.69 12.72 4.97
CA ALA A 480 -27.61 11.45 4.28
C ALA A 480 -26.95 11.55 2.91
N LEU A 481 -26.29 10.48 2.48
CA LEU A 481 -25.64 10.41 1.18
C LEU A 481 -26.67 10.54 0.05
N ILE A 482 -26.34 11.33 -0.98
CA ILE A 482 -27.19 11.57 -2.14
C ILE A 482 -26.36 11.68 -3.43
N ALA A 483 -26.89 11.19 -4.56
CA ALA A 483 -26.25 11.34 -5.87
C ALA A 483 -26.60 12.72 -6.48
N SER A 484 -25.81 13.76 -6.17
CA SER A 484 -26.15 15.14 -6.53
C SER A 484 -25.05 15.93 -7.23
N ALA A 485 -23.76 15.56 -7.10
CA ALA A 485 -22.67 16.33 -7.67
C ALA A 485 -22.46 16.03 -9.17
N THR A 486 -22.13 17.07 -9.94
CA THR A 486 -21.80 16.97 -11.38
C THR A 486 -20.30 16.79 -11.63
N ALA A 487 -19.48 16.99 -10.59
CA ALA A 487 -18.02 16.83 -10.65
C ALA A 487 -17.50 16.23 -9.35
N ILE A 488 -16.33 15.61 -9.41
CA ILE A 488 -15.65 15.07 -8.25
C ILE A 488 -15.02 16.22 -7.46
N GLY A 489 -15.31 16.25 -6.16
CA GLY A 489 -14.70 17.12 -5.17
C GLY A 489 -14.67 16.36 -3.85
N THR A 490 -14.05 16.89 -2.78
CA THR A 490 -13.89 16.22 -1.48
C THR A 490 -15.18 15.56 -0.94
N PRO A 491 -16.38 16.15 -1.05
CA PRO A 491 -17.61 15.49 -0.61
C PRO A 491 -17.99 14.23 -1.41
N ALA A 492 -17.47 14.07 -2.64
CA ALA A 492 -17.73 12.92 -3.50
C ALA A 492 -16.61 11.87 -3.46
N GLN A 493 -15.63 12.02 -2.57
CA GLN A 493 -14.51 11.12 -2.42
C GLN A 493 -14.68 10.26 -1.17
N PHE A 494 -14.45 8.96 -1.33
CA PHE A 494 -14.55 7.97 -0.26
C PHE A 494 -13.28 7.13 -0.24
N ARG A 495 -12.68 6.98 0.94
CA ARG A 495 -11.64 5.99 1.16
C ARG A 495 -12.29 4.62 1.25
N ARG A 496 -11.87 3.72 0.38
CA ARG A 496 -12.34 2.34 0.33
C ARG A 496 -11.35 1.43 1.06
N THR A 497 -11.79 0.77 2.11
CA THR A 497 -10.98 -0.23 2.82
C THR A 497 -11.58 -1.62 2.61
N VAL A 498 -10.75 -2.58 2.22
CA VAL A 498 -11.12 -4.01 2.16
C VAL A 498 -11.00 -4.59 3.56
N LEU A 499 -12.05 -5.30 4.03
CA LEU A 499 -12.18 -5.85 5.37
C LEU A 499 -11.83 -7.33 5.42
#